data_393e0cfd3da1991b576b5069e7cbca41
#
_entry.id   393e0cfd3da1991b576b5069e7cbca41
#
_cell.length_a   1.000
_cell.length_b   1.000
_cell.length_c   1.000
_cell.angle_alpha   90.00
_cell.angle_beta   90.00
_cell.angle_gamma   90.00
#
_symmetry.space_group_name_H-M   'P 1'
#
loop_
_entity.id
_entity.type
_entity.pdbx_description
1 polymer ?
#
loop_
_entity_poly.entity_id
_entity_poly.type
_entity_poly.pdbx_seq_one_letter_code
_entity_poly.pdbx_strand_id
1 'polypeptide(L)'
;LDAFMEEYGLSNNEGIALMCLAESLLRIPDKKTRDDLIKEKITSAKWIEHLNQADSLLVNSATWGLIIAQTFLKPIGLESHWLKNLSNKIGEAPIREAVKMAMSILGDEFVCAKNISDLEHSAIVKNENCSFDMLGEAARNEVQALKFLGAYKESIHVAGKFNQQTGNDHGVSIKLSALYSKYDLLHQNDVNEKLLPRFRDLT
;
A
#
# COMPACT_ATOMS: atom_id res chain seq x y z
N LEU A 1 -7.78 7.94 -8.21
CA LEU A 1 -7.72 8.04 -6.75
C LEU A 1 -9.04 8.57 -6.16
N ASP A 2 -9.55 9.71 -6.69
CA ASP A 2 -10.73 10.38 -6.12
C ASP A 2 -11.97 9.46 -6.10
N ALA A 3 -12.31 8.83 -7.21
CA ALA A 3 -13.45 7.90 -7.30
C ALA A 3 -13.28 6.67 -6.39
N PHE A 4 -12.03 6.25 -6.14
CA PHE A 4 -11.73 5.14 -5.24
C PHE A 4 -11.86 5.58 -3.78
N MET A 5 -11.32 6.76 -3.42
CA MET A 5 -11.43 7.33 -2.08
C MET A 5 -12.86 7.73 -1.72
N GLU A 6 -13.68 8.07 -2.73
CA GLU A 6 -15.09 8.34 -2.56
C GLU A 6 -15.87 7.07 -2.17
N GLU A 7 -15.60 5.95 -2.84
CA GLU A 7 -16.26 4.67 -2.56
C GLU A 7 -15.68 3.94 -1.33
N TYR A 8 -14.34 3.88 -1.24
CA TYR A 8 -13.62 3.14 -0.20
C TYR A 8 -12.80 4.07 0.70
N GLY A 9 -13.43 5.12 1.23
CA GLY A 9 -12.75 6.09 2.10
C GLY A 9 -12.16 5.45 3.37
N LEU A 10 -11.18 6.14 3.96
CA LEU A 10 -10.49 5.71 5.20
C LEU A 10 -11.41 5.56 6.42
N SER A 11 -12.66 5.99 6.32
CA SER A 11 -13.64 5.93 7.38
C SER A 11 -14.43 4.60 7.42
N ASN A 12 -14.32 3.77 6.39
CA ASN A 12 -14.99 2.47 6.35
C ASN A 12 -14.03 1.29 6.47
N ASN A 13 -14.54 0.14 6.93
CA ASN A 13 -13.72 -1.06 7.17
C ASN A 13 -13.16 -1.64 5.86
N GLU A 14 -13.85 -1.48 4.76
CA GLU A 14 -13.47 -1.95 3.44
C GLU A 14 -12.29 -1.13 2.89
N GLY A 15 -12.32 0.19 3.03
CA GLY A 15 -11.21 1.06 2.67
C GLY A 15 -9.96 0.76 3.51
N ILE A 16 -10.12 0.59 4.82
CA ILE A 16 -9.02 0.18 5.70
C ILE A 16 -8.46 -1.19 5.28
N ALA A 17 -9.31 -2.16 4.97
CA ALA A 17 -8.89 -3.49 4.53
C ALA A 17 -8.09 -3.41 3.21
N LEU A 18 -8.53 -2.60 2.24
CA LEU A 18 -7.84 -2.40 0.97
C LEU A 18 -6.48 -1.72 1.15
N MET A 19 -6.38 -0.70 2.00
CA MET A 19 -5.11 -0.06 2.31
C MET A 19 -4.13 -1.03 2.97
N CYS A 20 -4.58 -1.80 3.97
CA CYS A 20 -3.77 -2.84 4.59
C CYS A 20 -3.28 -3.88 3.56
N LEU A 21 -4.13 -4.25 2.61
CA LEU A 21 -3.77 -5.19 1.55
C LEU A 21 -2.74 -4.59 0.59
N ALA A 22 -2.94 -3.36 0.13
CA ALA A 22 -2.00 -2.67 -0.76
C ALA A 22 -0.61 -2.53 -0.11
N GLU A 23 -0.56 -2.06 1.14
CA GLU A 23 0.69 -1.96 1.90
C GLU A 23 1.36 -3.32 2.08
N SER A 24 0.59 -4.34 2.42
CA SER A 24 1.10 -5.69 2.69
C SER A 24 1.70 -6.35 1.45
N LEU A 25 1.09 -6.16 0.28
CA LEU A 25 1.62 -6.68 -0.99
C LEU A 25 3.00 -6.14 -1.32
N LEU A 26 3.27 -4.89 -0.92
CA LEU A 26 4.55 -4.23 -1.15
C LEU A 26 5.60 -4.59 -0.10
N ARG A 27 5.18 -4.93 1.12
CA ARG A 27 6.09 -5.14 2.26
C ARG A 27 6.37 -6.61 2.58
N ILE A 28 5.43 -7.52 2.30
CA ILE A 28 5.57 -8.95 2.65
C ILE A 28 6.26 -9.70 1.51
N PRO A 29 7.52 -10.13 1.68
CA PRO A 29 8.28 -10.78 0.61
C PRO A 29 7.84 -12.23 0.38
N ASP A 30 7.39 -12.93 1.43
CA ASP A 30 7.02 -14.33 1.31
C ASP A 30 5.55 -14.51 0.87
N LYS A 31 5.38 -15.45 -0.07
CA LYS A 31 4.10 -15.69 -0.72
C LYS A 31 3.05 -16.21 0.26
N LYS A 32 3.43 -17.07 1.21
CA LYS A 32 2.47 -17.71 2.13
C LYS A 32 1.84 -16.68 3.06
N THR A 33 2.66 -15.86 3.74
CA THR A 33 2.17 -14.82 4.67
C THR A 33 1.29 -13.82 3.93
N ARG A 34 1.66 -13.47 2.70
CA ARG A 34 0.88 -12.57 1.86
C ARG A 34 -0.48 -13.18 1.48
N ASP A 35 -0.49 -14.45 1.04
CA ASP A 35 -1.71 -15.17 0.67
C ASP A 35 -2.65 -15.34 1.89
N ASP A 36 -2.12 -15.62 3.08
CA ASP A 36 -2.88 -15.74 4.33
C ASP A 36 -3.51 -14.40 4.73
N LEU A 37 -2.78 -13.29 4.61
CA LEU A 37 -3.30 -11.95 4.91
C LEU A 37 -4.37 -11.51 3.90
N ILE A 38 -4.15 -11.74 2.61
CA ILE A 38 -5.14 -11.48 1.55
C ILE A 38 -6.44 -12.22 1.88
N LYS A 39 -6.33 -13.51 2.22
CA LYS A 39 -7.47 -14.32 2.59
C LYS A 39 -8.23 -13.74 3.78
N GLU A 40 -7.51 -13.39 4.86
CA GLU A 40 -8.11 -12.81 6.06
C GLU A 40 -8.88 -11.52 5.75
N LYS A 41 -8.24 -10.56 5.08
CA LYS A 41 -8.81 -9.23 4.82
C LYS A 41 -9.98 -9.28 3.82
N ILE A 42 -9.85 -10.08 2.76
CA ILE A 42 -10.94 -10.23 1.78
C ILE A 42 -12.16 -10.91 2.42
N THR A 43 -11.97 -11.89 3.30
CA THR A 43 -13.10 -12.61 3.91
C THR A 43 -13.79 -11.82 5.01
N SER A 44 -13.15 -10.85 5.64
CA SER A 44 -13.71 -10.06 6.73
C SER A 44 -14.59 -8.90 6.28
N ALA A 45 -14.40 -8.39 5.07
CA ALA A 45 -15.07 -7.20 4.57
C ALA A 45 -16.39 -7.51 3.84
N LYS A 46 -17.26 -6.51 3.67
CA LYS A 46 -18.60 -6.63 3.08
C LYS A 46 -18.65 -6.03 1.67
N TRP A 47 -17.84 -6.56 0.77
CA TRP A 47 -17.68 -6.03 -0.58
C TRP A 47 -18.98 -5.87 -1.38
N ILE A 48 -19.99 -6.68 -1.08
CA ILE A 48 -21.27 -6.65 -1.80
C ILE A 48 -22.04 -5.34 -1.60
N GLU A 49 -21.80 -4.64 -0.48
CA GLU A 49 -22.43 -3.36 -0.17
C GLU A 49 -21.91 -2.23 -1.07
N HIS A 50 -20.73 -2.41 -1.66
CA HIS A 50 -20.08 -1.45 -2.58
C HIS A 50 -20.30 -1.78 -4.06
N LEU A 51 -21.13 -2.78 -4.37
CA LEU A 51 -21.33 -3.23 -5.74
C LEU A 51 -22.06 -2.20 -6.58
N ASN A 52 -21.44 -1.74 -7.67
CA ASN A 52 -21.96 -0.74 -8.59
C ASN A 52 -22.33 0.61 -7.94
N GLN A 53 -21.72 0.95 -6.82
CA GLN A 53 -21.93 2.24 -6.15
C GLN A 53 -21.03 3.35 -6.72
N ALA A 54 -19.85 2.99 -7.21
CA ALA A 54 -18.91 3.97 -7.75
C ALA A 54 -19.25 4.37 -9.19
N ASP A 55 -19.01 5.64 -9.51
CA ASP A 55 -19.13 6.16 -10.88
C ASP A 55 -18.00 5.65 -11.81
N SER A 56 -16.93 5.12 -11.25
CA SER A 56 -15.78 4.59 -11.97
C SER A 56 -15.97 3.12 -12.36
N LEU A 57 -15.87 2.82 -13.66
CA LEU A 57 -15.88 1.45 -14.18
C LEU A 57 -14.73 0.61 -13.62
N LEU A 58 -13.58 1.23 -13.35
CA LEU A 58 -12.41 0.57 -12.81
C LEU A 58 -12.62 0.13 -11.36
N VAL A 59 -13.19 1.01 -10.53
CA VAL A 59 -13.52 0.72 -9.12
C VAL A 59 -14.58 -0.38 -9.06
N ASN A 60 -15.63 -0.31 -9.86
CA ASN A 60 -16.67 -1.34 -9.91
C ASN A 60 -16.11 -2.71 -10.35
N SER A 61 -15.20 -2.73 -11.33
CA SER A 61 -14.53 -3.96 -11.78
C SER A 61 -13.65 -4.58 -10.69
N ALA A 62 -12.94 -3.75 -9.92
CA ALA A 62 -12.15 -4.19 -8.77
C ALA A 62 -13.06 -4.76 -7.66
N THR A 63 -14.19 -4.10 -7.35
CA THR A 63 -15.19 -4.58 -6.39
C THR A 63 -15.74 -5.94 -6.80
N TRP A 64 -16.07 -6.16 -8.08
CA TRP A 64 -16.46 -7.45 -8.59
C TRP A 64 -15.38 -8.52 -8.37
N GLY A 65 -14.12 -8.19 -8.62
CA GLY A 65 -12.99 -9.09 -8.37
C GLY A 65 -12.89 -9.51 -6.91
N LEU A 66 -13.09 -8.57 -5.98
CA LEU A 66 -13.06 -8.83 -4.53
C LEU A 66 -14.23 -9.70 -4.08
N ILE A 67 -15.46 -9.49 -4.59
CA ILE A 67 -16.64 -10.31 -4.30
C ILE A 67 -16.43 -11.75 -4.79
N ILE A 68 -15.93 -11.92 -6.01
CA ILE A 68 -15.59 -13.23 -6.55
C ILE A 68 -14.55 -13.92 -5.67
N ALA A 69 -13.49 -13.23 -5.30
CA ALA A 69 -12.45 -13.73 -4.43
C ALA A 69 -12.99 -14.14 -3.05
N GLN A 70 -13.82 -13.30 -2.43
CA GLN A 70 -14.46 -13.61 -1.15
C GLN A 70 -15.31 -14.89 -1.22
N THR A 71 -16.08 -15.07 -2.30
CA THR A 71 -16.93 -16.25 -2.51
C THR A 71 -16.11 -17.55 -2.58
N PHE A 72 -14.89 -17.48 -3.11
CA PHE A 72 -13.97 -18.63 -3.16
C PHE A 72 -13.29 -18.92 -1.85
N LEU A 73 -12.89 -17.87 -1.12
CA LEU A 73 -12.16 -18.01 0.12
C LEU A 73 -13.06 -18.37 1.31
N LYS A 74 -14.35 -18.03 1.22
CA LYS A 74 -15.35 -18.27 2.26
C LYS A 74 -16.58 -18.98 1.66
N PRO A 75 -16.59 -20.32 1.57
CA PRO A 75 -17.70 -21.07 0.97
C PRO A 75 -18.95 -21.10 1.87
N ILE A 76 -19.28 -20.02 2.56
CA ILE A 76 -20.40 -19.97 3.50
C ILE A 76 -21.38 -18.86 3.10
N GLY A 77 -22.59 -19.28 2.70
CA GLY A 77 -23.81 -18.53 2.93
C GLY A 77 -24.18 -17.39 1.99
N LEU A 78 -23.53 -17.17 0.87
CA LEU A 78 -24.10 -16.33 -0.20
C LEU A 78 -25.10 -17.17 -1.00
N GLU A 79 -26.39 -16.90 -0.82
CA GLU A 79 -27.51 -17.61 -1.46
C GLU A 79 -27.61 -17.41 -2.99
N SER A 80 -26.63 -16.80 -3.63
CA SER A 80 -26.64 -16.63 -5.08
C SER A 80 -26.07 -17.88 -5.77
N HIS A 81 -26.96 -18.74 -6.20
CA HIS A 81 -26.70 -19.95 -7.00
C HIS A 81 -25.79 -19.71 -8.21
N TRP A 82 -25.83 -18.52 -8.81
CA TRP A 82 -25.03 -18.17 -9.97
C TRP A 82 -23.53 -17.97 -9.63
N LEU A 83 -23.21 -17.38 -8.46
CA LEU A 83 -21.82 -17.23 -7.99
C LEU A 83 -21.17 -18.60 -7.71
N LYS A 84 -21.89 -19.52 -7.06
CA LYS A 84 -21.43 -20.91 -6.87
C LYS A 84 -21.18 -21.63 -8.20
N ASN A 85 -22.04 -21.44 -9.19
CA ASN A 85 -21.90 -22.04 -10.52
C ASN A 85 -20.73 -21.43 -11.30
N LEU A 86 -20.48 -20.12 -11.14
CA LEU A 86 -19.33 -19.44 -11.75
C LEU A 86 -18.02 -19.95 -11.13
N SER A 87 -17.98 -20.10 -9.80
CA SER A 87 -16.83 -20.58 -9.07
C SER A 87 -16.43 -22.01 -9.50
N ASN A 88 -17.39 -22.89 -9.61
CA ASN A 88 -17.16 -24.28 -10.04
C ASN A 88 -16.69 -24.42 -11.50
N LYS A 89 -17.01 -23.43 -12.37
CA LYS A 89 -16.61 -23.44 -13.78
C LYS A 89 -15.24 -22.82 -14.06
N ILE A 90 -14.83 -21.83 -13.28
CA ILE A 90 -13.63 -21.04 -13.56
C ILE A 90 -12.36 -21.64 -12.90
N GLY A 91 -12.51 -22.35 -11.77
CA GLY A 91 -11.40 -22.92 -11.02
C GLY A 91 -10.57 -21.89 -10.20
N GLU A 92 -9.67 -22.36 -9.34
CA GLU A 92 -8.89 -21.49 -8.42
C GLU A 92 -7.84 -20.61 -9.11
N ALA A 93 -7.19 -21.10 -10.17
CA ALA A 93 -6.06 -20.42 -10.78
C ALA A 93 -6.44 -19.08 -11.46
N PRO A 94 -7.49 -18.99 -12.30
CA PRO A 94 -7.93 -17.73 -12.88
C PRO A 94 -8.39 -16.71 -11.85
N ILE A 95 -8.98 -17.17 -10.75
CA ILE A 95 -9.45 -16.27 -9.68
C ILE A 95 -8.29 -15.68 -8.91
N ARG A 96 -7.28 -16.48 -8.60
CA ARG A 96 -6.05 -15.98 -7.98
C ARG A 96 -5.38 -14.90 -8.83
N GLU A 97 -5.38 -15.07 -10.15
CA GLU A 97 -4.85 -14.05 -11.06
C GLU A 97 -5.77 -12.81 -11.14
N ALA A 98 -7.10 -12.97 -11.14
CA ALA A 98 -8.03 -11.86 -11.08
C ALA A 98 -7.89 -11.06 -9.78
N VAL A 99 -7.72 -11.74 -8.64
CA VAL A 99 -7.44 -11.10 -7.34
C VAL A 99 -6.13 -10.33 -7.39
N LYS A 100 -5.05 -10.91 -7.89
CA LYS A 100 -3.78 -10.21 -8.03
C LYS A 100 -3.89 -8.99 -8.93
N MET A 101 -4.64 -9.09 -10.02
CA MET A 101 -4.86 -7.97 -10.94
C MET A 101 -5.68 -6.85 -10.26
N ALA A 102 -6.77 -7.19 -9.57
CA ALA A 102 -7.54 -6.23 -8.78
C ALA A 102 -6.67 -5.55 -7.71
N MET A 103 -5.86 -6.34 -7.00
CA MET A 103 -4.93 -5.84 -5.98
C MET A 103 -3.82 -4.96 -6.57
N SER A 104 -3.33 -5.27 -7.78
CA SER A 104 -2.36 -4.43 -8.48
C SER A 104 -2.97 -3.07 -8.85
N ILE A 105 -4.18 -3.09 -9.41
CA ILE A 105 -4.92 -1.86 -9.75
C ILE A 105 -5.14 -0.99 -8.51
N LEU A 106 -5.57 -1.62 -7.40
CA LEU A 106 -5.77 -0.92 -6.14
C LEU A 106 -4.44 -0.42 -5.55
N GLY A 107 -3.38 -1.22 -5.64
CA GLY A 107 -2.04 -0.81 -5.22
C GLY A 107 -1.52 0.41 -5.99
N ASP A 108 -1.75 0.44 -7.30
CA ASP A 108 -1.33 1.54 -8.16
C ASP A 108 -2.07 2.86 -7.85
N GLU A 109 -3.28 2.80 -7.26
CA GLU A 109 -4.01 3.98 -6.77
C GLU A 109 -3.43 4.58 -5.48
N PHE A 110 -2.84 3.75 -4.61
CA PHE A 110 -2.27 4.18 -3.33
C PHE A 110 -0.76 4.40 -3.37
N VAL A 111 -0.08 3.83 -4.35
CA VAL A 111 1.38 3.85 -4.48
C VAL A 111 1.75 4.53 -5.78
N CYS A 112 2.21 5.75 -5.67
CA CYS A 112 2.59 6.56 -6.84
C CYS A 112 3.71 5.93 -7.67
N ALA A 113 4.63 5.19 -7.04
CA ALA A 113 5.73 4.50 -7.72
C ALA A 113 6.42 3.48 -6.80
N LYS A 114 7.15 2.54 -7.40
CA LYS A 114 8.00 1.59 -6.66
C LYS A 114 9.25 2.27 -6.11
N ASN A 115 9.81 3.20 -6.87
CA ASN A 115 10.96 4.02 -6.49
C ASN A 115 10.66 5.47 -6.78
N ILE A 116 11.20 6.39 -6.00
CA ILE A 116 10.99 7.82 -6.18
C ILE A 116 11.50 8.31 -7.57
N SER A 117 12.57 7.72 -8.08
CA SER A 117 13.12 8.04 -9.40
C SER A 117 12.16 7.71 -10.56
N ASP A 118 11.24 6.77 -10.38
CA ASP A 118 10.24 6.42 -11.39
C ASP A 118 9.22 7.55 -11.61
N LEU A 119 9.17 8.53 -10.69
CA LEU A 119 8.29 9.70 -10.76
C LEU A 119 8.84 10.87 -11.57
N GLU A 120 10.06 10.81 -12.08
CA GLU A 120 10.74 11.94 -12.77
C GLU A 120 9.90 12.55 -13.91
N HIS A 121 9.12 11.73 -14.59
CA HIS A 121 8.25 12.17 -15.70
C HIS A 121 6.76 12.23 -15.34
N SER A 122 6.43 12.00 -14.06
CA SER A 122 5.04 12.03 -13.58
C SER A 122 4.45 13.44 -13.68
N ALA A 123 3.19 13.52 -14.10
CA ALA A 123 2.43 14.78 -14.08
C ALA A 123 2.24 15.32 -12.65
N ILE A 124 2.17 14.43 -11.64
CA ILE A 124 2.04 14.81 -10.23
C ILE A 124 3.24 15.64 -9.79
N VAL A 125 4.47 15.16 -10.05
CA VAL A 125 5.70 15.87 -9.69
C VAL A 125 5.82 17.21 -10.40
N LYS A 126 5.30 17.32 -11.62
CA LYS A 126 5.39 18.57 -12.39
C LYS A 126 4.41 19.65 -11.94
N ASN A 127 3.24 19.24 -11.45
CA ASN A 127 2.13 20.15 -11.22
C ASN A 127 1.81 20.39 -9.74
N GLU A 128 2.30 19.53 -8.86
CA GLU A 128 1.91 19.52 -7.44
C GLU A 128 3.14 19.58 -6.53
N ASN A 129 2.97 20.16 -5.33
CA ASN A 129 3.93 20.02 -4.24
C ASN A 129 3.67 18.67 -3.55
N CYS A 130 4.66 17.79 -3.53
CA CYS A 130 4.52 16.44 -3.02
C CYS A 130 5.29 16.26 -1.70
N SER A 131 4.68 15.61 -0.72
CA SER A 131 5.37 15.01 0.40
C SER A 131 5.46 13.49 0.16
N PHE A 132 6.64 13.01 -0.23
CA PHE A 132 6.86 11.60 -0.51
C PHE A 132 6.94 10.81 0.80
N ASP A 133 6.07 9.84 0.96
CA ASP A 133 6.05 8.92 2.09
C ASP A 133 6.56 7.55 1.65
N MET A 134 7.76 7.19 2.11
CA MET A 134 8.35 5.90 1.80
C MET A 134 7.72 4.80 2.64
N LEU A 135 7.32 3.70 1.98
CA LEU A 135 6.91 2.51 2.68
C LEU A 135 8.10 1.89 3.42
N GLY A 136 7.93 1.72 4.72
CA GLY A 136 8.93 1.13 5.61
C GLY A 136 9.06 1.92 6.89
N GLU A 137 8.70 1.27 8.00
CA GLU A 137 8.77 1.81 9.35
C GLU A 137 9.12 0.68 10.32
N ALA A 138 9.35 1.02 11.60
CA ALA A 138 9.65 0.06 12.65
C ALA A 138 10.76 -0.92 12.24
N ALA A 139 11.96 -0.42 12.01
CA ALA A 139 13.13 -1.25 11.69
C ALA A 139 13.31 -2.33 12.75
N ARG A 140 13.36 -3.60 12.34
CA ARG A 140 13.44 -4.75 13.27
C ARG A 140 14.86 -5.01 13.77
N ASN A 141 15.86 -4.53 13.05
CA ASN A 141 17.26 -4.68 13.38
C ASN A 141 18.09 -3.55 12.74
N GLU A 142 19.35 -3.48 13.10
CA GLU A 142 20.28 -2.44 12.66
C GLU A 142 20.51 -2.47 11.13
N VAL A 143 20.60 -3.65 10.54
CA VAL A 143 20.79 -3.80 9.08
C VAL A 143 19.62 -3.19 8.32
N GLN A 144 18.40 -3.39 8.79
CA GLN A 144 17.20 -2.82 8.20
C GLN A 144 17.15 -1.30 8.41
N ALA A 145 17.52 -0.81 9.59
CA ALA A 145 17.60 0.62 9.87
C ALA A 145 18.59 1.34 8.94
N LEU A 146 19.77 0.75 8.72
CA LEU A 146 20.76 1.31 7.79
C LEU A 146 20.29 1.27 6.33
N LYS A 147 19.55 0.22 5.94
CA LYS A 147 18.93 0.15 4.61
C LYS A 147 17.90 1.27 4.41
N PHE A 148 17.03 1.50 5.39
CA PHE A 148 16.07 2.60 5.34
C PHE A 148 16.76 3.98 5.33
N LEU A 149 17.82 4.16 6.13
CA LEU A 149 18.60 5.40 6.10
C LEU A 149 19.15 5.69 4.69
N GLY A 150 19.72 4.68 4.02
CA GLY A 150 20.19 4.81 2.65
C GLY A 150 19.08 5.20 1.67
N ALA A 151 17.92 4.55 1.79
CA ALA A 151 16.76 4.86 0.95
C ALA A 151 16.23 6.29 1.21
N TYR A 152 16.21 6.78 2.45
CA TYR A 152 15.86 8.17 2.75
C TYR A 152 16.83 9.17 2.13
N LYS A 153 18.16 8.91 2.20
CA LYS A 153 19.17 9.76 1.54
C LYS A 153 18.93 9.88 0.04
N GLU A 154 18.68 8.75 -0.61
CA GLU A 154 18.36 8.71 -2.04
C GLU A 154 17.08 9.50 -2.34
N SER A 155 16.01 9.27 -1.56
CA SER A 155 14.72 9.94 -1.76
C SER A 155 14.80 11.45 -1.59
N ILE A 156 15.53 11.93 -0.57
CA ILE A 156 15.74 13.36 -0.34
C ILE A 156 16.54 13.98 -1.49
N HIS A 157 17.58 13.28 -1.96
CA HIS A 157 18.36 13.74 -3.11
C HIS A 157 17.53 13.85 -4.39
N VAL A 158 16.68 12.87 -4.66
CA VAL A 158 15.79 12.86 -5.84
C VAL A 158 14.70 13.94 -5.71
N ALA A 159 14.08 14.11 -4.54
CA ALA A 159 13.13 15.18 -4.30
C ALA A 159 13.76 16.57 -4.51
N GLY A 160 15.01 16.77 -4.05
CA GLY A 160 15.76 17.99 -4.31
C GLY A 160 16.03 18.24 -5.80
N LYS A 161 16.27 17.19 -6.59
CA LYS A 161 16.37 17.32 -8.06
C LYS A 161 15.03 17.74 -8.69
N PHE A 162 13.93 17.16 -8.23
CA PHE A 162 12.61 17.52 -8.70
C PHE A 162 12.31 19.00 -8.44
N ASN A 163 12.65 19.51 -7.24
CA ASN A 163 12.52 20.93 -6.88
C ASN A 163 13.28 21.83 -7.85
N GLN A 164 14.51 21.44 -8.19
CA GLN A 164 15.32 22.21 -9.17
C GLN A 164 14.74 22.19 -10.58
N GLN A 165 14.14 21.08 -11.00
CA GLN A 165 13.60 20.92 -12.35
C GLN A 165 12.24 21.58 -12.53
N THR A 166 11.38 21.53 -11.51
CA THR A 166 9.97 21.94 -11.59
C THR A 166 9.72 23.31 -10.98
N GLY A 167 10.55 23.76 -10.04
CA GLY A 167 10.31 24.94 -9.21
C GLY A 167 9.29 24.70 -8.10
N ASN A 168 8.83 23.46 -7.92
CA ASN A 168 7.92 23.04 -6.84
C ASN A 168 8.69 22.81 -5.53
N ASP A 169 7.97 22.64 -4.43
CA ASP A 169 8.53 22.36 -3.09
C ASP A 169 8.12 20.94 -2.68
N HIS A 170 8.93 19.95 -3.12
CA HIS A 170 8.74 18.56 -2.72
C HIS A 170 9.55 18.26 -1.46
N GLY A 171 8.99 17.45 -0.59
CA GLY A 171 9.65 16.95 0.62
C GLY A 171 9.55 15.44 0.75
N VAL A 172 10.24 14.89 1.76
CA VAL A 172 10.17 13.47 2.13
C VAL A 172 9.74 13.35 3.59
N SER A 173 8.71 12.55 3.84
CA SER A 173 8.23 12.25 5.19
C SER A 173 9.12 11.21 5.85
N ILE A 174 9.88 11.59 6.88
CA ILE A 174 10.84 10.72 7.57
C ILE A 174 10.19 10.07 8.78
N LYS A 175 10.15 8.73 8.82
CA LYS A 175 9.67 7.95 9.96
C LYS A 175 10.84 7.60 10.87
N LEU A 176 10.88 8.17 12.06
CA LEU A 176 11.98 7.96 13.02
C LEU A 176 12.16 6.50 13.41
N SER A 177 11.07 5.73 13.50
CA SER A 177 11.10 4.29 13.78
C SER A 177 11.78 3.46 12.69
N ALA A 178 11.93 4.00 11.47
CA ALA A 178 12.69 3.36 10.40
C ALA A 178 14.20 3.55 10.57
N LEU A 179 14.63 4.60 11.26
CA LEU A 179 16.05 4.95 11.39
C LEU A 179 16.77 4.22 12.52
N TYR A 180 16.02 3.64 13.46
CA TYR A 180 16.59 2.91 14.59
C TYR A 180 15.64 1.81 15.08
N SER A 181 16.19 0.59 15.26
CA SER A 181 15.37 -0.61 15.56
C SER A 181 14.84 -0.67 17.01
N LYS A 182 15.37 0.15 17.91
CA LYS A 182 14.93 0.25 19.31
C LYS A 182 14.36 1.64 19.60
N TYR A 183 13.49 2.11 18.72
CA TYR A 183 12.80 3.39 18.88
C TYR A 183 11.65 3.25 19.86
N ASP A 184 11.97 3.26 21.17
CA ASP A 184 11.04 3.20 22.27
C ASP A 184 11.54 3.95 23.52
N LEU A 185 10.67 4.13 24.49
CA LEU A 185 10.98 4.88 25.72
C LEU A 185 12.04 4.21 26.59
N LEU A 186 12.17 2.87 26.53
CA LEU A 186 13.15 2.14 27.33
C LEU A 186 14.59 2.36 26.84
N HIS A 187 14.75 2.77 25.59
CA HIS A 187 16.04 2.96 24.93
C HIS A 187 16.35 4.43 24.63
N GLN A 188 15.84 5.37 25.45
CA GLN A 188 15.95 6.81 25.21
C GLN A 188 17.41 7.29 25.05
N ASN A 189 18.35 6.75 25.81
CA ASN A 189 19.77 7.08 25.68
C ASN A 189 20.30 6.67 24.30
N ASP A 190 20.02 5.44 23.88
CA ASP A 190 20.38 4.93 22.54
C ASP A 190 19.73 5.73 21.41
N VAL A 191 18.49 6.19 21.59
CA VAL A 191 17.81 7.08 20.62
C VAL A 191 18.62 8.37 20.46
N ASN A 192 19.05 8.99 21.54
CA ASN A 192 19.83 10.22 21.50
C ASN A 192 21.21 10.01 20.86
N GLU A 193 21.87 8.89 21.14
CA GLU A 193 23.23 8.61 20.67
C GLU A 193 23.27 8.08 19.23
N LYS A 194 22.27 7.33 18.80
CA LYS A 194 22.29 6.61 17.51
C LYS A 194 21.28 7.16 16.50
N LEU A 195 20.05 7.44 16.93
CA LEU A 195 19.01 7.91 15.99
C LEU A 195 19.18 9.38 15.65
N LEU A 196 19.41 10.26 16.65
CA LEU A 196 19.51 11.70 16.38
C LEU A 196 20.65 12.06 15.41
N PRO A 197 21.86 11.46 15.49
CA PRO A 197 22.88 11.68 14.47
C PRO A 197 22.43 11.27 13.06
N ARG A 198 21.74 10.14 12.92
CA ARG A 198 21.21 9.69 11.62
C ARG A 198 20.16 10.65 11.06
N PHE A 199 19.29 11.13 11.92
CA PHE A 199 18.28 12.12 11.52
C PHE A 199 18.94 13.44 11.07
N ARG A 200 19.94 13.93 11.81
CA ARG A 200 20.71 15.13 11.43
C ARG A 200 21.47 14.98 10.12
N ASP A 201 21.88 13.78 9.78
CA ASP A 201 22.58 13.47 8.52
C ASP A 201 21.61 13.47 7.31
N LEU A 202 20.30 13.49 7.54
CA LEU A 202 19.24 13.59 6.52
C LEU A 202 18.73 15.01 6.31
N THR A 203 18.90 15.90 7.29
CA THR A 203 18.42 17.29 7.27
C THR A 203 19.54 18.28 7.02
#